data_c20a222457bb799dc5a1ea9772ad3df4
#
_entry.id   c20a222457bb799dc5a1ea9772ad3df4
#
_cell.length_a   1.000
_cell.length_b   1.000
_cell.length_c   1.000
_cell.angle_alpha   90.00
_cell.angle_beta   90.00
_cell.angle_gamma   90.00
#
_symmetry.space_group_name_H-M   'P 1'
#
loop_
_entity.id
_entity.type
_entity.pdbx_description
1 polymer ?
#
loop_
_entity_poly.entity_id
_entity_poly.type
_entity_poly.pdbx_seq_one_letter_code
_entity_poly.pdbx_strand_id
1 'polypeptide(L)'
;MKWELKKHDKNYLTLKSKEFNESQLITGLLLNRGITTKKEVEKFLNTSESELNDPFLFENMHEVVERILDAKKRKEKIVIYGDYDVDGISGTAYLVLVFRKLGLNVDYYIPNRAHEGVGINKNLIKYLSKKNAKLFITVDTGIGSKEELLLLRENNIDVIITDHHRPLDAISDMKVLTVNPKISKNYPNKNLSGSGVAFKLAEAVYETFGASKKLLYDYLDIVMIGTVADVVPMTDENRFIIKKGLYNLRKTKIKGLKYIISYLKINPKNITTSDIGFYIAPIFNALGRIDNSKMVVNFFIQEDDFKIFAIIEEMKKANKIRRYLEIEIYNEIEEKIQKLNNPKYIFMKSRKWHSGVIGVVCSRISIKYNIPVILVSIKNGYGKASCRSIEGLNIFDILKETSDKFERFGGHDLAAGFLVSEKYLAEIERYLKKRLLTTNKSSIEKVLNIDAELGIEEINKNRLLDINRLSPFGLDNQEPNFIDTGVKFVNFTKFGVNNRHFKGYIRKNNRFISVIGYNLGHKLKLKNLNKKYEIVYTPVFKSVRTDLFIELKVKDFN
;
A
#
# COMPACT_ATOMS: atom_id res chain seq x y z
N MET A 1 19.72 -8.79 15.43
CA MET A 1 18.24 -8.79 15.46
C MET A 1 17.82 -9.64 16.62
N LYS A 2 17.06 -9.11 17.55
CA LYS A 2 16.53 -9.85 18.69
C LYS A 2 15.31 -10.65 18.24
N TRP A 3 15.20 -11.91 18.67
CA TRP A 3 14.04 -12.75 18.43
C TRP A 3 13.15 -12.72 19.66
N GLU A 4 11.85 -12.59 19.46
CA GLU A 4 10.87 -12.57 20.53
C GLU A 4 9.73 -13.54 20.22
N LEU A 5 9.68 -14.65 20.96
CA LEU A 5 8.64 -15.66 20.81
C LEU A 5 7.44 -15.31 21.70
N LYS A 6 6.28 -15.17 21.07
CA LYS A 6 5.01 -15.03 21.78
C LYS A 6 4.61 -16.36 22.41
N LYS A 7 4.35 -16.35 23.70
CA LYS A 7 3.96 -17.55 24.46
C LYS A 7 2.61 -17.33 25.12
N HIS A 8 1.79 -18.36 25.10
CA HIS A 8 0.53 -18.42 25.83
C HIS A 8 0.60 -19.51 26.88
N ASP A 9 -0.08 -19.32 28.01
CA ASP A 9 -0.28 -20.38 28.99
C ASP A 9 -0.99 -21.57 28.34
N LYS A 10 -0.52 -22.80 28.61
CA LYS A 10 -1.04 -24.02 27.96
C LYS A 10 -2.49 -24.29 28.30
N ASN A 11 -2.92 -24.03 29.55
CA ASN A 11 -4.29 -24.27 29.99
C ASN A 11 -5.24 -23.25 29.32
N TYR A 12 -4.81 -21.97 29.28
CA TYR A 12 -5.53 -20.91 28.61
C TYR A 12 -5.68 -21.19 27.10
N LEU A 13 -4.61 -21.60 26.45
CA LEU A 13 -4.64 -21.97 25.02
C LEU A 13 -5.56 -23.15 24.75
N THR A 14 -5.56 -24.17 25.62
CA THR A 14 -6.44 -25.35 25.50
C THR A 14 -7.90 -24.94 25.71
N LEU A 15 -8.19 -24.10 26.69
CA LEU A 15 -9.54 -23.58 26.94
C LEU A 15 -10.05 -22.80 25.72
N LYS A 16 -9.25 -21.85 25.21
CA LYS A 16 -9.60 -21.01 24.07
C LYS A 16 -9.75 -21.82 22.77
N SER A 17 -8.94 -22.87 22.58
CA SER A 17 -9.07 -23.71 21.38
C SER A 17 -10.42 -24.47 21.34
N LYS A 18 -10.91 -24.91 22.49
CA LYS A 18 -12.26 -25.49 22.62
C LYS A 18 -13.35 -24.44 22.39
N GLU A 19 -13.21 -23.24 23.00
CA GLU A 19 -14.17 -22.14 22.81
C GLU A 19 -14.27 -21.70 21.35
N PHE A 20 -13.14 -21.57 20.67
CA PHE A 20 -13.06 -21.12 19.28
C PHE A 20 -13.40 -22.24 18.27
N ASN A 21 -13.39 -23.50 18.71
CA ASN A 21 -13.48 -24.67 17.86
C ASN A 21 -12.36 -24.69 16.79
N GLU A 22 -11.14 -24.36 17.19
CA GLU A 22 -9.97 -24.26 16.34
C GLU A 22 -8.78 -25.05 16.93
N SER A 23 -7.81 -25.41 16.08
CA SER A 23 -6.56 -26.02 16.56
C SER A 23 -5.80 -25.06 17.49
N GLN A 24 -5.01 -25.61 18.42
CA GLN A 24 -4.19 -24.77 19.32
C GLN A 24 -3.26 -23.81 18.55
N LEU A 25 -2.72 -24.25 17.39
CA LEU A 25 -1.89 -23.38 16.55
C LEU A 25 -2.69 -22.18 16.04
N ILE A 26 -3.84 -22.41 15.41
CA ILE A 26 -4.69 -21.32 14.89
C ILE A 26 -5.18 -20.43 16.02
N THR A 27 -5.59 -21.01 17.14
CA THR A 27 -5.99 -20.25 18.34
C THR A 27 -4.86 -19.33 18.84
N GLY A 28 -3.64 -19.83 18.96
CA GLY A 28 -2.48 -19.02 19.36
C GLY A 28 -2.21 -17.87 18.37
N LEU A 29 -2.30 -18.15 17.07
CA LEU A 29 -2.14 -17.12 16.04
C LEU A 29 -3.25 -16.05 16.08
N LEU A 30 -4.49 -16.42 16.42
CA LEU A 30 -5.60 -15.48 16.61
C LEU A 30 -5.40 -14.62 17.87
N LEU A 31 -5.03 -15.25 18.98
CA LEU A 31 -4.71 -14.54 20.23
C LEU A 31 -3.55 -13.55 20.06
N ASN A 32 -2.52 -13.91 19.28
CA ASN A 32 -1.42 -13.00 18.93
C ASN A 32 -1.87 -11.73 18.19
N ARG A 33 -3.06 -11.77 17.58
CA ARG A 33 -3.69 -10.66 16.85
C ARG A 33 -4.71 -9.91 17.69
N GLY A 34 -4.81 -10.24 18.99
CA GLY A 34 -5.79 -9.62 19.89
C GLY A 34 -7.22 -10.13 19.73
N ILE A 35 -7.42 -11.23 18.98
CA ILE A 35 -8.73 -11.87 18.79
C ILE A 35 -8.96 -12.83 19.95
N THR A 36 -9.89 -12.49 20.86
CA THR A 36 -10.03 -13.15 22.18
C THR A 36 -11.37 -13.80 22.41
N THR A 37 -12.36 -13.54 21.56
CA THR A 37 -13.73 -14.08 21.67
C THR A 37 -14.13 -14.88 20.44
N LYS A 38 -15.02 -15.85 20.61
CA LYS A 38 -15.54 -16.66 19.50
C LYS A 38 -16.19 -15.81 18.40
N LYS A 39 -16.91 -14.75 18.79
CA LYS A 39 -17.52 -13.81 17.84
C LYS A 39 -16.48 -13.10 16.96
N GLU A 40 -15.39 -12.65 17.56
CA GLU A 40 -14.27 -12.03 16.81
C GLU A 40 -13.60 -13.04 15.87
N VAL A 41 -13.44 -14.31 16.31
CA VAL A 41 -12.89 -15.37 15.44
C VAL A 41 -13.79 -15.60 14.23
N GLU A 42 -15.10 -15.73 14.43
CA GLU A 42 -16.06 -15.91 13.34
C GLU A 42 -16.02 -14.73 12.37
N LYS A 43 -16.04 -13.50 12.88
CA LYS A 43 -15.90 -12.27 12.12
C LYS A 43 -14.61 -12.24 11.29
N PHE A 44 -13.47 -12.57 11.91
CA PHE A 44 -12.17 -12.52 11.27
C PHE A 44 -11.97 -13.60 10.20
N LEU A 45 -12.37 -14.86 10.49
CA LEU A 45 -12.18 -15.96 9.56
C LEU A 45 -13.22 -15.96 8.42
N ASN A 46 -14.47 -15.61 8.73
CA ASN A 46 -15.62 -15.69 7.82
C ASN A 46 -16.13 -14.31 7.40
N THR A 47 -15.25 -13.32 7.27
CA THR A 47 -15.58 -11.96 6.85
C THR A 47 -16.57 -11.94 5.67
N SER A 48 -17.70 -11.26 5.83
CA SER A 48 -18.81 -11.17 4.87
C SER A 48 -19.27 -9.73 4.67
N GLU A 49 -20.28 -9.51 3.84
CA GLU A 49 -20.88 -8.18 3.60
C GLU A 49 -21.44 -7.54 4.87
N SER A 50 -21.84 -8.34 5.86
CA SER A 50 -22.32 -7.84 7.17
C SER A 50 -21.25 -7.07 7.97
N GLU A 51 -19.98 -7.15 7.56
CA GLU A 51 -18.88 -6.41 8.17
C GLU A 51 -18.71 -5.00 7.60
N LEU A 52 -19.43 -4.68 6.53
CA LEU A 52 -19.44 -3.33 5.98
C LEU A 52 -20.28 -2.41 6.84
N ASN A 53 -19.72 -1.27 7.20
CA ASN A 53 -20.46 -0.24 7.91
C ASN A 53 -21.45 0.45 6.96
N ASP A 54 -22.55 0.95 7.50
CA ASP A 54 -23.47 1.77 6.74
C ASP A 54 -22.77 3.02 6.20
N PRO A 55 -22.78 3.29 4.87
CA PRO A 55 -22.16 4.48 4.30
C PRO A 55 -22.78 5.79 4.80
N PHE A 56 -24.02 5.79 5.26
CA PHE A 56 -24.71 6.96 5.80
C PHE A 56 -24.24 7.35 7.22
N LEU A 57 -23.33 6.58 7.82
CA LEU A 57 -22.61 7.00 9.03
C LEU A 57 -21.60 8.13 8.79
N PHE A 58 -21.26 8.42 7.52
CA PHE A 58 -20.55 9.67 7.19
C PHE A 58 -21.54 10.84 7.26
N GLU A 59 -21.20 11.88 8.01
CA GLU A 59 -22.09 13.00 8.33
C GLU A 59 -22.68 13.71 7.11
N ASN A 60 -21.91 13.86 6.03
CA ASN A 60 -22.37 14.54 4.81
C ASN A 60 -22.92 13.60 3.73
N MET A 61 -23.05 12.29 4.00
CA MET A 61 -23.36 11.35 2.92
C MET A 61 -24.73 11.58 2.30
N HIS A 62 -25.74 11.97 3.08
CA HIS A 62 -27.08 12.29 2.58
C HIS A 62 -27.04 13.43 1.56
N GLU A 63 -26.42 14.57 1.93
CA GLU A 63 -26.30 15.74 1.06
C GLU A 63 -25.43 15.46 -0.18
N VAL A 64 -24.38 14.66 -0.01
CA VAL A 64 -23.53 14.19 -1.12
C VAL A 64 -24.35 13.41 -2.14
N VAL A 65 -25.15 12.46 -1.68
CA VAL A 65 -25.98 11.61 -2.57
C VAL A 65 -27.08 12.41 -3.23
N GLU A 66 -27.75 13.31 -2.50
CA GLU A 66 -28.76 14.23 -3.06
C GLU A 66 -28.16 15.09 -4.17
N ARG A 67 -26.96 15.65 -3.97
CA ARG A 67 -26.29 16.45 -5.00
C ARG A 67 -25.94 15.62 -6.25
N ILE A 68 -25.55 14.37 -6.09
CA ILE A 68 -25.29 13.45 -7.24
C ILE A 68 -26.61 13.08 -7.94
N LEU A 69 -27.68 12.87 -7.21
CA LEU A 69 -29.02 12.62 -7.76
C LEU A 69 -29.50 13.80 -8.60
N ASP A 70 -29.32 15.02 -8.10
CA ASP A 70 -29.62 16.24 -8.83
C ASP A 70 -28.79 16.37 -10.11
N ALA A 71 -27.50 16.06 -10.06
CA ALA A 71 -26.66 16.03 -11.26
C ALA A 71 -27.21 15.05 -12.31
N LYS A 72 -27.72 13.89 -11.89
CA LYS A 72 -28.36 12.92 -12.80
C LYS A 72 -29.64 13.50 -13.41
N LYS A 73 -30.55 14.05 -12.59
CA LYS A 73 -31.81 14.64 -13.05
C LYS A 73 -31.59 15.75 -14.06
N ARG A 74 -30.61 16.61 -13.82
CA ARG A 74 -30.24 17.75 -14.67
C ARG A 74 -29.30 17.38 -15.81
N LYS A 75 -28.87 16.10 -15.92
CA LYS A 75 -27.89 15.59 -16.92
C LYS A 75 -26.56 16.35 -16.87
N GLU A 76 -26.18 16.86 -15.70
CA GLU A 76 -24.96 17.62 -15.50
C GLU A 76 -23.71 16.75 -15.76
N LYS A 77 -22.64 17.40 -16.22
CA LYS A 77 -21.34 16.75 -16.36
C LYS A 77 -20.67 16.67 -14.99
N ILE A 78 -20.36 15.46 -14.57
CA ILE A 78 -19.56 15.15 -13.36
C ILE A 78 -18.13 14.88 -13.81
N VAL A 79 -17.15 15.48 -13.13
CA VAL A 79 -15.73 15.14 -13.32
C VAL A 79 -15.19 14.55 -12.02
N ILE A 80 -14.69 13.33 -12.10
CA ILE A 80 -14.00 12.65 -11.00
C ILE A 80 -12.51 12.95 -11.13
N TYR A 81 -11.92 13.49 -10.04
CA TYR A 81 -10.52 13.87 -9.94
C TYR A 81 -9.81 12.96 -8.95
N GLY A 82 -8.92 12.10 -9.44
CA GLY A 82 -8.15 11.20 -8.57
C GLY A 82 -6.72 11.64 -8.36
N ASP A 83 -6.10 11.21 -7.24
CA ASP A 83 -4.65 11.29 -7.11
C ASP A 83 -3.96 10.39 -8.16
N TYR A 84 -2.67 10.66 -8.41
CA TYR A 84 -1.88 10.02 -9.47
C TYR A 84 -1.37 8.63 -9.10
N ASP A 85 -1.49 8.20 -7.86
CA ASP A 85 -1.06 6.86 -7.44
C ASP A 85 -2.14 5.79 -7.62
N VAL A 86 -1.80 4.55 -7.27
CA VAL A 86 -2.71 3.42 -7.53
C VAL A 86 -3.99 3.50 -6.74
N ASP A 87 -4.00 4.09 -5.53
CA ASP A 87 -5.22 4.22 -4.75
C ASP A 87 -6.19 5.22 -5.38
N GLY A 88 -5.73 6.44 -5.66
CA GLY A 88 -6.53 7.46 -6.34
C GLY A 88 -7.00 7.02 -7.73
N ILE A 89 -6.12 6.37 -8.51
CA ILE A 89 -6.43 5.84 -9.84
C ILE A 89 -7.50 4.74 -9.77
N SER A 90 -7.35 3.79 -8.84
CA SER A 90 -8.29 2.67 -8.68
C SER A 90 -9.66 3.15 -8.24
N GLY A 91 -9.73 4.04 -7.25
CA GLY A 91 -10.99 4.63 -6.82
C GLY A 91 -11.67 5.44 -7.92
N THR A 92 -10.89 6.21 -8.70
CA THR A 92 -11.40 6.94 -9.88
C THR A 92 -11.96 5.99 -10.93
N ALA A 93 -11.21 4.98 -11.33
CA ALA A 93 -11.65 3.99 -12.32
C ALA A 93 -12.92 3.27 -11.87
N TYR A 94 -12.96 2.90 -10.60
CA TYR A 94 -14.13 2.26 -9.99
C TYR A 94 -15.37 3.15 -10.07
N LEU A 95 -15.30 4.41 -9.59
CA LEU A 95 -16.44 5.34 -9.66
C LEU A 95 -16.87 5.62 -11.10
N VAL A 96 -15.93 5.81 -12.02
CA VAL A 96 -16.25 6.01 -13.46
C VAL A 96 -17.04 4.82 -13.99
N LEU A 97 -16.62 3.59 -13.72
CA LEU A 97 -17.31 2.39 -14.18
C LEU A 97 -18.71 2.29 -13.59
N VAL A 98 -18.85 2.37 -12.27
CA VAL A 98 -20.15 2.13 -11.62
C VAL A 98 -21.12 3.29 -11.83
N PHE A 99 -20.68 4.55 -11.91
CA PHE A 99 -21.54 5.69 -12.15
C PHE A 99 -22.04 5.76 -13.60
N ARG A 100 -21.18 5.40 -14.57
CA ARG A 100 -21.63 5.26 -15.98
C ARG A 100 -22.70 4.18 -16.12
N LYS A 101 -22.62 3.08 -15.37
CA LYS A 101 -23.65 2.03 -15.35
C LYS A 101 -24.97 2.50 -14.73
N LEU A 102 -24.96 3.51 -13.86
CA LEU A 102 -26.15 4.19 -13.35
C LEU A 102 -26.69 5.26 -14.32
N GLY A 103 -26.06 5.47 -15.47
CA GLY A 103 -26.46 6.50 -16.45
C GLY A 103 -26.04 7.92 -16.06
N LEU A 104 -25.08 8.09 -15.18
CA LEU A 104 -24.49 9.39 -14.86
C LEU A 104 -23.52 9.82 -15.97
N ASN A 105 -23.51 11.12 -16.29
CA ASN A 105 -22.63 11.70 -17.30
C ASN A 105 -21.25 12.01 -16.71
N VAL A 106 -20.37 11.02 -16.68
CA VAL A 106 -19.09 11.05 -15.95
C VAL A 106 -17.89 11.11 -16.89
N ASP A 107 -17.00 12.06 -16.62
CA ASP A 107 -15.63 12.14 -17.13
C ASP A 107 -14.64 12.09 -15.96
N TYR A 108 -13.34 12.03 -16.21
CA TYR A 108 -12.33 11.98 -15.16
C TYR A 108 -11.06 12.74 -15.51
N TYR A 109 -10.32 13.13 -14.49
CA TYR A 109 -9.04 13.80 -14.59
C TYR A 109 -8.05 13.24 -13.57
N ILE A 110 -6.83 12.90 -14.02
CA ILE A 110 -5.70 12.55 -13.15
C ILE A 110 -4.58 13.54 -13.43
N PRO A 111 -4.06 14.26 -12.43
CA PRO A 111 -3.00 15.25 -12.63
C PRO A 111 -1.67 14.57 -13.01
N ASN A 112 -0.87 15.28 -13.79
CA ASN A 112 0.50 14.86 -14.06
C ASN A 112 1.42 15.32 -12.93
N ARG A 113 1.91 14.38 -12.13
CA ARG A 113 2.78 14.66 -10.98
C ARG A 113 4.02 15.50 -11.30
N ALA A 114 4.58 15.32 -12.50
CA ALA A 114 5.81 15.99 -12.90
C ALA A 114 5.60 17.47 -13.22
N HIS A 115 4.42 17.82 -13.80
CA HIS A 115 4.11 19.14 -14.31
C HIS A 115 3.11 19.92 -13.44
N GLU A 116 2.16 19.21 -12.79
CA GLU A 116 1.06 19.82 -12.07
C GLU A 116 1.20 19.72 -10.54
N GLY A 117 2.07 18.84 -10.06
CA GLY A 117 2.29 18.62 -8.62
C GLY A 117 1.25 17.69 -7.99
N VAL A 118 1.05 17.83 -6.69
CA VAL A 118 0.06 17.08 -5.89
C VAL A 118 -1.09 18.03 -5.55
N GLY A 119 -2.31 17.51 -5.53
CA GLY A 119 -3.53 18.26 -5.22
C GLY A 119 -4.15 18.94 -6.44
N ILE A 120 -5.21 19.69 -6.20
CA ILE A 120 -5.97 20.44 -7.21
C ILE A 120 -5.10 21.61 -7.74
N ASN A 121 -5.19 21.93 -9.04
CA ASN A 121 -4.36 22.94 -9.67
C ASN A 121 -5.14 23.84 -10.65
N LYS A 122 -4.57 25.00 -11.01
CA LYS A 122 -5.23 25.99 -11.89
C LYS A 122 -5.53 25.48 -13.31
N ASN A 123 -4.76 24.51 -13.84
CA ASN A 123 -5.03 23.92 -15.16
C ASN A 123 -6.31 23.08 -15.17
N LEU A 124 -6.65 22.50 -14.01
CA LEU A 124 -7.89 21.79 -13.81
C LEU A 124 -9.12 22.68 -14.08
N ILE A 125 -9.12 23.93 -13.59
CA ILE A 125 -10.25 24.84 -13.78
C ILE A 125 -10.52 25.07 -15.26
N LYS A 126 -9.47 25.28 -16.07
CA LYS A 126 -9.60 25.40 -17.54
C LYS A 126 -10.18 24.14 -18.17
N TYR A 127 -9.75 22.96 -17.68
CA TYR A 127 -10.28 21.69 -18.14
C TYR A 127 -11.77 21.54 -17.82
N LEU A 128 -12.17 21.85 -16.58
CA LEU A 128 -13.56 21.74 -16.11
C LEU A 128 -14.49 22.68 -16.88
N SER A 129 -14.06 23.92 -17.10
CA SER A 129 -14.81 24.90 -17.92
C SER A 129 -14.99 24.43 -19.36
N LYS A 130 -13.92 23.92 -20.00
CA LYS A 130 -13.98 23.33 -21.35
C LYS A 130 -14.94 22.13 -21.43
N LYS A 131 -15.08 21.38 -20.35
CA LYS A 131 -15.99 20.22 -20.25
C LYS A 131 -17.40 20.61 -19.83
N ASN A 132 -17.65 21.86 -19.51
CA ASN A 132 -18.90 22.34 -18.90
C ASN A 132 -19.30 21.53 -17.66
N ALA A 133 -18.33 21.21 -16.82
CA ALA A 133 -18.54 20.47 -15.59
C ALA A 133 -19.35 21.30 -14.58
N LYS A 134 -20.27 20.67 -13.88
CA LYS A 134 -21.10 21.28 -12.82
C LYS A 134 -20.86 20.65 -11.46
N LEU A 135 -20.38 19.42 -11.44
CA LEU A 135 -20.02 18.70 -10.21
C LEU A 135 -18.61 18.11 -10.33
N PHE A 136 -17.81 18.37 -9.32
CA PHE A 136 -16.45 17.89 -9.20
C PHE A 136 -16.35 16.99 -7.96
N ILE A 137 -15.87 15.76 -8.15
CA ILE A 137 -15.72 14.78 -7.07
C ILE A 137 -14.26 14.39 -6.99
N THR A 138 -13.61 14.61 -5.84
CA THR A 138 -12.23 14.14 -5.63
C THR A 138 -12.20 12.68 -5.19
N VAL A 139 -11.10 12.00 -5.44
CA VAL A 139 -10.82 10.65 -4.93
C VAL A 139 -9.38 10.61 -4.43
N ASP A 140 -9.21 10.26 -3.14
CA ASP A 140 -7.89 10.11 -2.52
C ASP A 140 -7.08 11.43 -2.46
N THR A 141 -7.77 12.55 -2.49
CA THR A 141 -7.17 13.89 -2.46
C THR A 141 -8.22 14.97 -2.16
N GLY A 142 -7.76 16.19 -1.92
CA GLY A 142 -8.60 17.37 -1.84
C GLY A 142 -8.75 17.95 -0.45
N ILE A 143 -8.53 17.18 0.62
CA ILE A 143 -8.73 17.63 2.01
C ILE A 143 -7.80 18.80 2.41
N GLY A 144 -6.68 18.96 1.72
CA GLY A 144 -5.72 20.06 1.96
C GLY A 144 -5.75 21.19 0.91
N SER A 145 -6.70 21.19 -0.04
CA SER A 145 -6.69 22.09 -1.22
C SER A 145 -7.61 23.29 -1.08
N LYS A 146 -7.53 24.01 0.05
CA LYS A 146 -8.46 25.09 0.41
C LYS A 146 -8.59 26.19 -0.65
N GLU A 147 -7.48 26.70 -1.14
CA GLU A 147 -7.47 27.81 -2.12
C GLU A 147 -8.10 27.39 -3.45
N GLU A 148 -7.77 26.20 -3.92
CA GLU A 148 -8.26 25.65 -5.17
C GLU A 148 -9.76 25.33 -5.11
N LEU A 149 -10.26 24.90 -3.96
CA LEU A 149 -11.67 24.66 -3.72
C LEU A 149 -12.49 25.94 -3.78
N LEU A 150 -11.96 27.06 -3.27
CA LEU A 150 -12.57 28.37 -3.42
C LEU A 150 -12.69 28.79 -4.88
N LEU A 151 -11.63 28.61 -5.66
CA LEU A 151 -11.64 28.90 -7.10
C LEU A 151 -12.67 28.07 -7.88
N LEU A 152 -12.90 26.82 -7.50
CA LEU A 152 -13.95 26.00 -8.11
C LEU A 152 -15.34 26.57 -7.83
N ARG A 153 -15.61 26.99 -6.61
CA ARG A 153 -16.87 27.63 -6.21
C ARG A 153 -17.12 28.94 -6.95
N GLU A 154 -16.10 29.78 -7.09
CA GLU A 154 -16.18 31.03 -7.86
C GLU A 154 -16.54 30.77 -9.32
N ASN A 155 -16.21 29.59 -9.86
CA ASN A 155 -16.57 29.16 -11.20
C ASN A 155 -17.91 28.39 -11.26
N ASN A 156 -18.75 28.44 -10.23
CA ASN A 156 -20.03 27.76 -10.13
C ASN A 156 -19.92 26.23 -10.37
N ILE A 157 -18.90 25.60 -9.80
CA ILE A 157 -18.68 24.16 -9.81
C ILE A 157 -18.82 23.66 -8.38
N ASP A 158 -19.82 22.80 -8.15
CA ASP A 158 -20.01 22.18 -6.85
C ASP A 158 -18.93 21.12 -6.62
N VAL A 159 -18.52 20.98 -5.35
CA VAL A 159 -17.42 20.10 -4.97
C VAL A 159 -17.86 19.10 -3.92
N ILE A 160 -17.51 17.83 -4.14
CA ILE A 160 -17.55 16.74 -3.17
C ILE A 160 -16.13 16.23 -2.99
N ILE A 161 -15.66 16.21 -1.76
CA ILE A 161 -14.36 15.63 -1.40
C ILE A 161 -14.57 14.20 -0.92
N THR A 162 -13.94 13.22 -1.58
CA THR A 162 -13.73 11.90 -0.99
C THR A 162 -12.24 11.67 -0.80
N ASP A 163 -11.83 11.54 0.46
CA ASP A 163 -10.43 11.48 0.84
C ASP A 163 -10.27 10.65 2.13
N HIS A 164 -9.07 10.20 2.44
CA HIS A 164 -8.76 9.49 3.68
C HIS A 164 -7.55 10.09 4.41
N HIS A 165 -6.94 11.13 3.87
CA HIS A 165 -5.83 11.82 4.50
C HIS A 165 -6.28 12.66 5.71
N ARG A 166 -5.35 12.93 6.63
CA ARG A 166 -5.59 13.86 7.74
C ARG A 166 -5.52 15.30 7.23
N PRO A 167 -6.50 16.16 7.53
CA PRO A 167 -6.38 17.57 7.21
C PRO A 167 -5.25 18.20 8.03
N LEU A 168 -4.48 19.07 7.40
CA LEU A 168 -3.46 19.88 8.08
C LEU A 168 -4.10 21.06 8.83
N ASP A 169 -5.16 21.64 8.24
CA ASP A 169 -5.94 22.74 8.80
C ASP A 169 -7.44 22.39 8.71
N ALA A 170 -8.24 23.03 9.56
CA ALA A 170 -9.68 22.79 9.56
C ALA A 170 -10.32 23.26 8.24
N ILE A 171 -10.76 22.31 7.40
CA ILE A 171 -11.67 22.60 6.26
C ILE A 171 -13.09 22.88 6.75
N SER A 172 -13.37 22.63 8.04
CA SER A 172 -14.67 22.80 8.69
C SER A 172 -15.35 24.14 8.37
N ASP A 173 -14.58 25.21 8.15
CA ASP A 173 -15.11 26.55 7.89
C ASP A 173 -15.64 26.72 6.45
N MET A 174 -15.36 25.78 5.56
CA MET A 174 -15.65 25.95 4.12
C MET A 174 -17.01 25.42 3.66
N LYS A 175 -17.79 24.72 4.48
CA LYS A 175 -19.05 24.08 4.10
C LYS A 175 -18.95 23.27 2.78
N VAL A 176 -17.86 22.54 2.58
CA VAL A 176 -17.68 21.62 1.44
C VAL A 176 -18.15 20.25 1.84
N LEU A 177 -18.96 19.61 0.98
CA LEU A 177 -19.40 18.24 1.21
C LEU A 177 -18.20 17.30 1.21
N THR A 178 -17.95 16.66 2.35
CA THR A 178 -16.74 15.86 2.56
C THR A 178 -17.08 14.48 3.11
N VAL A 179 -16.56 13.45 2.46
CA VAL A 179 -16.60 12.06 2.92
C VAL A 179 -15.16 11.64 3.22
N ASN A 180 -14.82 11.60 4.52
CA ASN A 180 -13.48 11.25 4.96
C ASN A 180 -13.55 10.55 6.34
N PRO A 181 -13.06 9.31 6.45
CA PRO A 181 -13.14 8.54 7.70
C PRO A 181 -12.32 9.14 8.84
N LYS A 182 -11.26 9.90 8.56
CA LYS A 182 -10.39 10.50 9.60
C LYS A 182 -11.06 11.64 10.35
N ILE A 183 -11.97 12.38 9.68
CA ILE A 183 -12.68 13.51 10.27
C ILE A 183 -14.11 13.17 10.67
N SER A 184 -14.72 12.16 10.08
CA SER A 184 -16.06 11.70 10.45
C SER A 184 -16.06 11.21 11.91
N LYS A 185 -17.02 11.68 12.72
CA LYS A 185 -17.16 11.26 14.12
C LYS A 185 -17.82 9.88 14.22
N ASN A 186 -18.86 9.67 13.41
CA ASN A 186 -19.73 8.51 13.50
C ASN A 186 -19.24 7.30 12.69
N TYR A 187 -18.42 7.52 11.67
CA TYR A 187 -17.91 6.41 10.87
C TYR A 187 -16.83 5.61 11.63
N PRO A 188 -17.05 4.29 11.88
CA PRO A 188 -16.18 3.54 12.80
C PRO A 188 -14.77 3.29 12.25
N ASN A 189 -14.68 2.85 10.98
CA ASN A 189 -13.39 2.48 10.37
C ASN A 189 -12.62 3.71 9.87
N LYS A 190 -11.65 4.15 10.66
CA LYS A 190 -10.80 5.31 10.33
C LYS A 190 -9.69 5.00 9.30
N ASN A 191 -9.56 3.76 8.87
CA ASN A 191 -8.44 3.28 8.07
C ASN A 191 -8.84 2.80 6.66
N LEU A 192 -9.96 3.29 6.12
CA LEU A 192 -10.23 3.09 4.70
C LEU A 192 -9.15 3.76 3.84
N SER A 193 -8.82 3.16 2.69
CA SER A 193 -8.06 3.80 1.63
C SER A 193 -8.94 4.77 0.83
N GLY A 194 -8.35 5.61 -0.01
CA GLY A 194 -9.10 6.50 -0.90
C GLY A 194 -10.05 5.74 -1.83
N SER A 195 -9.62 4.60 -2.41
CA SER A 195 -10.49 3.71 -3.18
C SER A 195 -11.58 3.04 -2.32
N GLY A 196 -11.30 2.76 -1.04
CA GLY A 196 -12.29 2.29 -0.08
C GLY A 196 -13.37 3.34 0.21
N VAL A 197 -12.99 4.61 0.36
CA VAL A 197 -13.95 5.73 0.49
C VAL A 197 -14.79 5.88 -0.78
N ALA A 198 -14.18 5.77 -1.96
CA ALA A 198 -14.89 5.77 -3.24
C ALA A 198 -15.92 4.62 -3.33
N PHE A 199 -15.57 3.43 -2.82
CA PHE A 199 -16.52 2.32 -2.72
C PHE A 199 -17.70 2.67 -1.81
N LYS A 200 -17.49 3.28 -0.65
CA LYS A 200 -18.56 3.70 0.26
C LYS A 200 -19.47 4.77 -0.34
N LEU A 201 -18.91 5.73 -1.09
CA LEU A 201 -19.72 6.68 -1.86
C LEU A 201 -20.61 5.95 -2.88
N ALA A 202 -20.06 4.99 -3.62
CA ALA A 202 -20.83 4.22 -4.59
C ALA A 202 -21.94 3.39 -3.91
N GLU A 203 -21.70 2.81 -2.73
CA GLU A 203 -22.72 2.09 -1.95
C GLU A 203 -23.91 2.99 -1.63
N ALA A 204 -23.66 4.19 -1.08
CA ALA A 204 -24.70 5.15 -0.74
C ALA A 204 -25.50 5.60 -1.98
N VAL A 205 -24.82 5.90 -3.09
CA VAL A 205 -25.47 6.30 -4.35
C VAL A 205 -26.35 5.17 -4.91
N TYR A 206 -25.86 3.93 -4.95
CA TYR A 206 -26.62 2.79 -5.46
C TYR A 206 -27.84 2.50 -4.59
N GLU A 207 -27.71 2.59 -3.28
CA GLU A 207 -28.80 2.40 -2.32
C GLU A 207 -29.90 3.43 -2.54
N THR A 208 -29.58 4.71 -2.58
CA THR A 208 -30.55 5.80 -2.80
C THR A 208 -31.21 5.73 -4.19
N PHE A 209 -30.48 5.24 -5.20
CA PHE A 209 -31.04 5.07 -6.55
C PHE A 209 -31.87 3.78 -6.68
N GLY A 210 -32.00 2.96 -5.63
CA GLY A 210 -32.67 1.66 -5.69
C GLY A 210 -32.00 0.67 -6.64
N ALA A 211 -30.70 0.85 -6.92
CA ALA A 211 -29.96 0.00 -7.81
C ALA A 211 -29.30 -1.19 -7.09
N SER A 212 -29.18 -2.31 -7.81
CA SER A 212 -28.56 -3.51 -7.23
C SER A 212 -27.07 -3.30 -6.91
N LYS A 213 -26.70 -3.49 -5.65
CA LYS A 213 -25.30 -3.43 -5.18
C LYS A 213 -24.40 -4.55 -5.75
N LYS A 214 -24.98 -5.57 -6.41
CA LYS A 214 -24.19 -6.69 -6.99
C LYS A 214 -23.08 -6.20 -7.91
N LEU A 215 -23.35 -5.16 -8.71
CA LEU A 215 -22.35 -4.60 -9.60
C LEU A 215 -21.16 -4.01 -8.85
N LEU A 216 -21.40 -3.35 -7.73
CA LEU A 216 -20.35 -2.78 -6.88
C LEU A 216 -19.37 -3.86 -6.40
N TYR A 217 -19.94 -4.97 -5.93
CA TYR A 217 -19.15 -6.09 -5.45
C TYR A 217 -18.43 -6.84 -6.56
N ASP A 218 -18.96 -6.86 -7.78
CA ASP A 218 -18.32 -7.48 -8.95
C ASP A 218 -17.00 -6.80 -9.34
N TYR A 219 -16.85 -5.50 -9.05
CA TYR A 219 -15.64 -4.70 -9.36
C TYR A 219 -14.78 -4.38 -8.13
N LEU A 220 -14.95 -5.10 -7.02
CA LEU A 220 -14.10 -4.91 -5.84
C LEU A 220 -12.63 -5.30 -6.06
N ASP A 221 -12.29 -6.01 -7.13
CA ASP A 221 -10.91 -6.24 -7.54
C ASP A 221 -10.15 -4.94 -7.85
N ILE A 222 -10.82 -3.92 -8.39
CA ILE A 222 -10.24 -2.59 -8.61
C ILE A 222 -9.99 -1.89 -7.28
N VAL A 223 -10.99 -1.82 -6.42
CA VAL A 223 -10.89 -1.18 -5.09
C VAL A 223 -9.81 -1.85 -4.23
N MET A 224 -9.76 -3.19 -4.26
CA MET A 224 -8.76 -3.99 -3.56
C MET A 224 -7.33 -3.65 -4.00
N ILE A 225 -7.10 -3.44 -5.30
CA ILE A 225 -5.76 -3.07 -5.80
C ILE A 225 -5.29 -1.75 -5.19
N GLY A 226 -6.16 -0.73 -5.13
CA GLY A 226 -5.89 0.53 -4.46
C GLY A 226 -5.62 0.34 -2.96
N THR A 227 -6.55 -0.33 -2.27
CA THR A 227 -6.45 -0.61 -0.83
C THR A 227 -5.16 -1.33 -0.43
N VAL A 228 -4.72 -2.32 -1.23
CA VAL A 228 -3.44 -3.03 -0.99
C VAL A 228 -2.24 -2.14 -1.30
N ALA A 229 -2.33 -1.30 -2.34
CA ALA A 229 -1.23 -0.43 -2.76
C ALA A 229 -0.97 0.71 -1.76
N ASP A 230 -2.01 1.20 -1.10
CA ASP A 230 -1.93 2.24 -0.06
C ASP A 230 -1.43 1.70 1.30
N VAL A 231 -1.35 0.36 1.45
CA VAL A 231 -0.81 -0.31 2.65
C VAL A 231 -1.61 0.02 3.91
N VAL A 232 -2.93 0.05 3.82
CA VAL A 232 -3.82 0.21 4.98
C VAL A 232 -3.95 -1.08 5.81
N PRO A 233 -4.38 -1.00 7.09
CA PRO A 233 -4.65 -2.16 7.94
C PRO A 233 -5.57 -3.20 7.29
N MET A 234 -5.19 -4.49 7.37
CA MET A 234 -5.96 -5.63 6.82
C MET A 234 -7.06 -6.10 7.79
N THR A 235 -7.74 -5.15 8.42
CA THR A 235 -8.79 -5.34 9.42
C THR A 235 -10.12 -4.78 8.94
N ASP A 236 -11.17 -5.01 9.67
CA ASP A 236 -12.51 -4.47 9.45
C ASP A 236 -12.96 -4.56 7.98
N GLU A 237 -13.55 -3.50 7.43
CA GLU A 237 -14.03 -3.43 6.04
C GLU A 237 -12.91 -3.64 5.01
N ASN A 238 -11.68 -3.18 5.29
CA ASN A 238 -10.55 -3.41 4.40
C ASN A 238 -10.31 -4.90 4.19
N ARG A 239 -10.46 -5.70 5.24
CA ARG A 239 -10.34 -7.16 5.14
C ARG A 239 -11.40 -7.75 4.22
N PHE A 240 -12.65 -7.31 4.31
CA PHE A 240 -13.71 -7.73 3.40
C PHE A 240 -13.41 -7.32 1.95
N ILE A 241 -13.11 -6.04 1.73
CA ILE A 241 -12.78 -5.49 0.40
C ILE A 241 -11.66 -6.31 -0.24
N ILE A 242 -10.58 -6.58 0.51
CA ILE A 242 -9.42 -7.29 -0.01
C ILE A 242 -9.75 -8.77 -0.27
N LYS A 243 -10.44 -9.44 0.65
CA LYS A 243 -10.80 -10.85 0.51
C LYS A 243 -11.74 -11.06 -0.68
N LYS A 244 -12.75 -10.22 -0.83
CA LYS A 244 -13.70 -10.24 -1.94
C LYS A 244 -13.02 -9.84 -3.25
N GLY A 245 -12.19 -8.80 -3.23
CA GLY A 245 -11.41 -8.34 -4.39
C GLY A 245 -10.45 -9.39 -4.90
N LEU A 246 -9.71 -10.10 -4.04
CA LEU A 246 -8.86 -11.23 -4.43
C LEU A 246 -9.67 -12.38 -5.05
N TYR A 247 -10.84 -12.69 -4.48
CA TYR A 247 -11.74 -13.68 -5.06
C TYR A 247 -12.20 -13.27 -6.46
N ASN A 248 -12.57 -12.00 -6.65
CA ASN A 248 -12.99 -11.48 -7.96
C ASN A 248 -11.82 -11.45 -8.95
N LEU A 249 -10.64 -11.04 -8.52
CA LEU A 249 -9.45 -10.95 -9.38
C LEU A 249 -9.08 -12.29 -10.02
N ARG A 250 -9.34 -13.42 -9.33
CA ARG A 250 -9.14 -14.77 -9.89
C ARG A 250 -9.98 -15.04 -11.13
N LYS A 251 -11.11 -14.34 -11.25
CA LYS A 251 -12.07 -14.45 -12.37
C LYS A 251 -12.51 -13.07 -12.86
N THR A 252 -11.59 -12.11 -12.82
CA THR A 252 -11.89 -10.71 -13.11
C THR A 252 -12.63 -10.52 -14.43
N LYS A 253 -13.56 -9.58 -14.45
CA LYS A 253 -14.26 -9.15 -15.66
C LYS A 253 -13.47 -8.10 -16.44
N ILE A 254 -12.49 -7.46 -15.79
CA ILE A 254 -11.67 -6.40 -16.37
C ILE A 254 -10.62 -7.03 -17.30
N LYS A 255 -10.75 -6.77 -18.60
CA LYS A 255 -9.83 -7.31 -19.62
C LYS A 255 -8.37 -6.96 -19.34
N GLY A 256 -8.09 -5.70 -18.99
CA GLY A 256 -6.75 -5.25 -18.66
C GLY A 256 -6.11 -6.07 -17.54
N LEU A 257 -6.87 -6.38 -16.48
CA LEU A 257 -6.37 -7.20 -15.36
C LEU A 257 -6.08 -8.64 -15.79
N LYS A 258 -6.88 -9.24 -16.66
CA LYS A 258 -6.57 -10.57 -17.22
C LYS A 258 -5.24 -10.58 -17.94
N TYR A 259 -5.01 -9.57 -18.79
CA TYR A 259 -3.78 -9.48 -19.57
C TYR A 259 -2.54 -9.20 -18.72
N ILE A 260 -2.62 -8.28 -17.73
CA ILE A 260 -1.46 -7.99 -16.87
C ILE A 260 -1.08 -9.18 -15.97
N ILE A 261 -2.04 -9.92 -15.44
CA ILE A 261 -1.82 -11.15 -14.67
C ILE A 261 -1.12 -12.21 -15.52
N SER A 262 -1.57 -12.40 -16.75
CA SER A 262 -0.95 -13.33 -17.72
C SER A 262 0.47 -12.89 -18.07
N TYR A 263 0.68 -11.61 -18.35
CA TYR A 263 1.99 -11.03 -18.64
C TYR A 263 2.99 -11.27 -17.50
N LEU A 264 2.55 -11.05 -16.27
CA LEU A 264 3.38 -11.27 -15.08
C LEU A 264 3.59 -12.75 -14.74
N LYS A 265 2.95 -13.65 -15.49
CA LYS A 265 2.95 -15.11 -15.24
C LYS A 265 2.50 -15.47 -13.82
N ILE A 266 1.59 -14.68 -13.26
CA ILE A 266 0.97 -14.95 -11.96
C ILE A 266 -0.14 -15.97 -12.17
N ASN A 267 -0.18 -17.02 -11.33
CA ASN A 267 -1.29 -17.97 -11.36
C ASN A 267 -2.52 -17.33 -10.70
N PRO A 268 -3.61 -17.06 -11.44
CA PRO A 268 -4.78 -16.39 -10.89
C PRO A 268 -5.41 -17.11 -9.70
N LYS A 269 -5.35 -18.46 -9.66
CA LYS A 269 -5.95 -19.27 -8.59
C LYS A 269 -5.32 -19.01 -7.21
N ASN A 270 -4.03 -18.63 -7.20
CA ASN A 270 -3.23 -18.48 -5.99
C ASN A 270 -2.74 -17.06 -5.76
N ILE A 271 -3.34 -16.07 -6.46
CA ILE A 271 -2.95 -14.67 -6.33
C ILE A 271 -3.18 -14.16 -4.90
N THR A 272 -2.20 -13.42 -4.39
CA THR A 272 -2.14 -12.91 -3.01
C THR A 272 -1.99 -11.39 -2.97
N THR A 273 -2.15 -10.79 -1.79
CA THR A 273 -1.85 -9.36 -1.56
C THR A 273 -0.39 -9.02 -1.87
N SER A 274 0.53 -9.95 -1.62
CA SER A 274 1.94 -9.78 -1.98
C SER A 274 2.14 -9.64 -3.49
N ASP A 275 1.40 -10.40 -4.31
CA ASP A 275 1.47 -10.28 -5.77
C ASP A 275 0.97 -8.90 -6.24
N ILE A 276 -0.09 -8.39 -5.60
CA ILE A 276 -0.59 -7.05 -5.87
C ILE A 276 0.47 -6.00 -5.49
N GLY A 277 0.97 -6.02 -4.25
CA GLY A 277 1.86 -4.99 -3.73
C GLY A 277 3.25 -4.98 -4.38
N PHE A 278 3.80 -6.14 -4.76
CA PHE A 278 5.17 -6.25 -5.29
C PHE A 278 5.26 -6.35 -6.81
N TYR A 279 4.21 -6.79 -7.51
CA TYR A 279 4.26 -6.98 -8.97
C TYR A 279 3.26 -6.10 -9.72
N ILE A 280 1.98 -6.03 -9.32
CA ILE A 280 0.94 -5.30 -10.05
C ILE A 280 0.99 -3.81 -9.76
N ALA A 281 0.86 -3.39 -8.50
CA ALA A 281 0.84 -1.98 -8.12
C ALA A 281 2.09 -1.20 -8.54
N PRO A 282 3.33 -1.74 -8.49
CA PRO A 282 4.50 -1.04 -9.00
C PRO A 282 4.48 -0.74 -10.51
N ILE A 283 3.79 -1.54 -11.32
CA ILE A 283 3.64 -1.29 -12.76
C ILE A 283 2.68 -0.11 -12.98
N PHE A 284 1.56 -0.08 -12.27
CA PHE A 284 0.60 1.03 -12.33
C PHE A 284 1.23 2.33 -11.81
N ASN A 285 1.90 2.28 -10.67
CA ASN A 285 2.61 3.42 -10.10
C ASN A 285 3.76 3.94 -11.00
N ALA A 286 4.30 3.13 -11.90
CA ALA A 286 5.40 3.55 -12.76
C ALA A 286 4.99 4.67 -13.72
N LEU A 287 3.80 4.63 -14.29
CA LEU A 287 3.29 5.71 -15.15
C LEU A 287 3.08 7.01 -14.36
N GLY A 288 2.53 6.95 -13.15
CA GLY A 288 2.37 8.12 -12.28
C GLY A 288 3.70 8.76 -11.84
N ARG A 289 4.78 8.00 -11.83
CA ARG A 289 6.12 8.49 -11.45
C ARG A 289 6.92 9.08 -12.60
N ILE A 290 6.65 8.64 -13.83
CA ILE A 290 7.49 8.96 -15.00
C ILE A 290 6.74 9.83 -15.99
N ASP A 291 5.43 9.60 -16.26
CA ASP A 291 4.75 10.30 -17.35
C ASP A 291 3.24 10.53 -17.13
N ASN A 292 2.37 9.55 -17.29
CA ASN A 292 0.93 9.78 -17.47
C ASN A 292 0.04 8.74 -16.78
N SER A 293 -0.39 9.04 -15.56
CA SER A 293 -1.28 8.19 -14.75
C SER A 293 -2.67 8.01 -15.34
N LYS A 294 -3.15 8.94 -16.17
CA LYS A 294 -4.48 8.86 -16.82
C LYS A 294 -4.64 7.58 -17.65
N MET A 295 -3.55 7.07 -18.22
CA MET A 295 -3.58 5.82 -18.98
C MET A 295 -3.96 4.61 -18.11
N VAL A 296 -3.68 4.64 -16.80
CA VAL A 296 -4.02 3.52 -15.90
C VAL A 296 -5.53 3.50 -15.62
N VAL A 297 -6.21 4.65 -15.52
CA VAL A 297 -7.68 4.68 -15.47
C VAL A 297 -8.25 4.05 -16.75
N ASN A 298 -7.73 4.45 -17.92
CA ASN A 298 -8.14 3.86 -19.21
C ASN A 298 -7.92 2.34 -19.24
N PHE A 299 -6.83 1.83 -18.68
CA PHE A 299 -6.58 0.40 -18.59
C PHE A 299 -7.71 -0.37 -17.87
N PHE A 300 -8.29 0.19 -16.83
CA PHE A 300 -9.39 -0.45 -16.09
C PHE A 300 -10.74 -0.39 -16.84
N ILE A 301 -10.99 0.70 -17.57
CA ILE A 301 -12.31 0.95 -18.19
C ILE A 301 -12.37 0.59 -19.69
N GLN A 302 -11.25 0.21 -20.29
CA GLN A 302 -11.14 -0.06 -21.73
C GLN A 302 -11.59 -1.49 -22.06
N GLU A 303 -12.38 -1.61 -23.16
CA GLU A 303 -12.86 -2.89 -23.68
C GLU A 303 -12.14 -3.31 -24.98
N ASP A 304 -11.47 -2.37 -25.67
CA ASP A 304 -10.72 -2.60 -26.88
C ASP A 304 -9.36 -3.23 -26.57
N ASP A 305 -9.12 -4.43 -27.07
CA ASP A 305 -7.92 -5.21 -26.77
C ASP A 305 -6.65 -4.53 -27.30
N PHE A 306 -6.68 -3.90 -28.49
CA PHE A 306 -5.51 -3.21 -29.03
C PHE A 306 -5.10 -2.03 -28.17
N LYS A 307 -6.08 -1.25 -27.69
CA LYS A 307 -5.82 -0.13 -26.79
C LYS A 307 -5.28 -0.61 -25.44
N ILE A 308 -5.81 -1.70 -24.91
CA ILE A 308 -5.31 -2.30 -23.66
C ILE A 308 -3.86 -2.75 -23.83
N PHE A 309 -3.52 -3.44 -24.93
CA PHE A 309 -2.14 -3.86 -25.20
C PHE A 309 -1.19 -2.68 -25.34
N ALA A 310 -1.61 -1.61 -26.03
CA ALA A 310 -0.81 -0.39 -26.13
C ALA A 310 -0.53 0.22 -24.76
N ILE A 311 -1.53 0.28 -23.87
CA ILE A 311 -1.37 0.79 -22.50
C ILE A 311 -0.39 -0.11 -21.72
N ILE A 312 -0.51 -1.44 -21.82
CA ILE A 312 0.39 -2.38 -21.14
C ILE A 312 1.84 -2.18 -21.59
N GLU A 313 2.09 -1.98 -22.89
CA GLU A 313 3.44 -1.74 -23.39
C GLU A 313 4.04 -0.43 -22.82
N GLU A 314 3.25 0.64 -22.74
CA GLU A 314 3.71 1.88 -22.10
C GLU A 314 3.98 1.70 -20.59
N MET A 315 3.12 0.98 -19.88
CA MET A 315 3.36 0.63 -18.46
C MET A 315 4.66 -0.16 -18.27
N LYS A 316 4.96 -1.11 -19.18
CA LYS A 316 6.20 -1.91 -19.17
C LYS A 316 7.42 -1.05 -19.38
N LYS A 317 7.39 -0.15 -20.37
CA LYS A 317 8.47 0.80 -20.64
C LYS A 317 8.72 1.69 -19.42
N ALA A 318 7.67 2.32 -18.88
CA ALA A 318 7.76 3.17 -17.71
C ALA A 318 8.34 2.42 -16.48
N ASN A 319 7.88 1.18 -16.24
CA ASN A 319 8.39 0.37 -15.14
C ASN A 319 9.86 -0.04 -15.32
N LYS A 320 10.29 -0.32 -16.57
CA LYS A 320 11.70 -0.61 -16.89
C LYS A 320 12.57 0.62 -16.61
N ILE A 321 12.16 1.81 -17.07
CA ILE A 321 12.87 3.08 -16.83
C ILE A 321 12.93 3.36 -15.32
N ARG A 322 11.80 3.25 -14.61
CA ARG A 322 11.75 3.44 -13.16
C ARG A 322 12.75 2.53 -12.43
N ARG A 323 12.77 1.22 -12.78
CA ARG A 323 13.69 0.25 -12.17
C ARG A 323 15.16 0.58 -12.45
N TYR A 324 15.47 1.00 -13.66
CA TYR A 324 16.81 1.42 -14.02
C TYR A 324 17.27 2.61 -13.17
N LEU A 325 16.48 3.68 -13.13
CA LEU A 325 16.75 4.87 -12.31
C LEU A 325 16.86 4.56 -10.82
N GLU A 326 16.02 3.64 -10.32
CA GLU A 326 16.05 3.19 -8.93
C GLU A 326 17.37 2.50 -8.60
N ILE A 327 17.86 1.63 -9.48
CA ILE A 327 19.12 0.90 -9.29
C ILE A 327 20.31 1.87 -9.34
N GLU A 328 20.34 2.80 -10.29
CA GLU A 328 21.40 3.80 -10.41
C GLU A 328 21.50 4.66 -9.15
N ILE A 329 20.37 5.26 -8.72
CA ILE A 329 20.34 6.11 -7.53
C ILE A 329 20.71 5.30 -6.27
N TYR A 330 20.20 4.07 -6.16
CA TYR A 330 20.50 3.20 -5.03
C TYR A 330 21.99 2.88 -4.94
N ASN A 331 22.63 2.50 -6.04
CA ASN A 331 24.06 2.16 -6.06
C ASN A 331 24.94 3.37 -5.75
N GLU A 332 24.63 4.55 -6.31
CA GLU A 332 25.34 5.80 -5.99
C GLU A 332 25.29 6.11 -4.49
N ILE A 333 24.09 5.96 -3.87
CA ILE A 333 23.92 6.21 -2.44
C ILE A 333 24.66 5.17 -1.61
N GLU A 334 24.60 3.89 -1.98
CA GLU A 334 25.30 2.80 -1.28
C GLU A 334 26.81 3.04 -1.26
N GLU A 335 27.41 3.40 -2.39
CA GLU A 335 28.84 3.72 -2.46
C GLU A 335 29.23 4.88 -1.53
N LYS A 336 28.37 5.90 -1.44
CA LYS A 336 28.58 7.02 -0.54
C LYS A 336 28.44 6.61 0.94
N ILE A 337 27.44 5.78 1.26
CA ILE A 337 27.22 5.28 2.63
C ILE A 337 28.39 4.42 3.12
N GLN A 338 28.97 3.58 2.25
CA GLN A 338 30.13 2.75 2.61
C GLN A 338 31.36 3.58 3.03
N LYS A 339 31.47 4.82 2.57
CA LYS A 339 32.52 5.77 2.96
C LYS A 339 32.22 6.49 4.28
N LEU A 340 30.98 6.38 4.80
CA LEU A 340 30.57 6.98 6.05
C LEU A 340 30.76 5.97 7.20
N ASN A 341 31.35 6.43 8.32
CA ASN A 341 31.51 5.60 9.49
C ASN A 341 30.22 5.60 10.34
N ASN A 342 29.42 4.55 10.22
CA ASN A 342 28.20 4.31 10.98
C ASN A 342 27.23 5.53 11.05
N PRO A 343 26.68 6.00 9.92
CA PRO A 343 25.85 7.20 9.90
C PRO A 343 24.56 7.00 10.70
N LYS A 344 24.19 7.98 11.52
CA LYS A 344 22.95 8.00 12.29
C LYS A 344 21.74 8.45 11.47
N TYR A 345 21.95 9.12 10.37
CA TYR A 345 20.97 9.56 9.38
C TYR A 345 21.65 9.71 8.03
N ILE A 346 20.85 9.79 6.95
CA ILE A 346 21.32 10.10 5.59
C ILE A 346 20.61 11.36 5.12
N PHE A 347 21.39 12.35 4.68
CA PHE A 347 20.90 13.47 3.89
C PHE A 347 21.77 13.57 2.64
N MET A 348 21.17 13.36 1.47
CA MET A 348 21.89 13.44 0.19
C MET A 348 21.06 14.15 -0.86
N LYS A 349 21.75 14.88 -1.74
CA LYS A 349 21.12 15.66 -2.81
C LYS A 349 21.87 15.50 -4.13
N SER A 350 21.12 15.55 -5.24
CA SER A 350 21.70 15.45 -6.58
C SER A 350 20.81 16.10 -7.64
N ARG A 351 21.44 16.74 -8.64
CA ARG A 351 20.77 17.24 -9.85
C ARG A 351 20.49 16.13 -10.88
N LYS A 352 21.13 14.96 -10.72
CA LYS A 352 20.97 13.81 -11.62
C LYS A 352 19.79 12.93 -11.24
N TRP A 353 19.27 13.02 -10.03
CA TRP A 353 18.23 12.11 -9.54
C TRP A 353 16.85 12.49 -10.04
N HIS A 354 16.08 11.49 -10.43
CA HIS A 354 14.71 11.67 -10.84
C HIS A 354 13.77 11.78 -9.61
N SER A 355 13.08 12.91 -9.48
CA SER A 355 12.24 13.21 -8.30
C SER A 355 11.11 12.20 -8.05
N GLY A 356 10.59 11.54 -9.09
CA GLY A 356 9.57 10.50 -8.99
C GLY A 356 10.07 9.18 -8.39
N VAL A 357 11.40 8.96 -8.36
CA VAL A 357 12.01 7.68 -7.97
C VAL A 357 12.70 7.74 -6.60
N ILE A 358 13.19 8.92 -6.18
CA ILE A 358 13.93 9.05 -4.91
C ILE A 358 13.18 8.51 -3.69
N GLY A 359 11.84 8.60 -3.66
CA GLY A 359 11.05 8.10 -2.54
C GLY A 359 11.12 6.58 -2.34
N VAL A 360 11.21 5.81 -3.43
CA VAL A 360 11.38 4.35 -3.37
C VAL A 360 12.78 4.00 -2.86
N VAL A 361 13.79 4.70 -3.36
CA VAL A 361 15.18 4.51 -2.91
C VAL A 361 15.33 4.91 -1.44
N CYS A 362 14.73 6.03 -1.05
CA CYS A 362 14.70 6.52 0.33
C CYS A 362 14.16 5.44 1.30
N SER A 363 13.03 4.83 0.96
CA SER A 363 12.44 3.73 1.75
C SER A 363 13.38 2.52 1.82
N ARG A 364 14.00 2.11 0.72
CA ARG A 364 14.92 0.95 0.70
C ARG A 364 16.14 1.16 1.57
N ILE A 365 16.73 2.34 1.53
CA ILE A 365 17.90 2.70 2.34
C ILE A 365 17.51 2.77 3.83
N SER A 366 16.39 3.43 4.15
CA SER A 366 15.91 3.54 5.53
C SER A 366 15.65 2.16 6.16
N ILE A 367 14.98 1.26 5.44
CA ILE A 367 14.72 -0.12 5.90
C ILE A 367 16.03 -0.91 6.08
N LYS A 368 16.98 -0.76 5.14
CA LYS A 368 18.24 -1.52 5.18
C LYS A 368 19.11 -1.13 6.36
N TYR A 369 19.27 0.16 6.59
CA TYR A 369 20.18 0.71 7.62
C TYR A 369 19.49 1.01 8.95
N ASN A 370 18.15 0.95 8.99
CA ASN A 370 17.32 1.34 10.13
C ASN A 370 17.67 2.75 10.64
N ILE A 371 17.74 3.71 9.74
CA ILE A 371 18.03 5.13 10.02
C ILE A 371 17.09 6.05 9.22
N PRO A 372 16.84 7.27 9.70
CA PRO A 372 16.14 8.26 8.90
C PRO A 372 16.94 8.66 7.67
N VAL A 373 16.25 8.79 6.54
CA VAL A 373 16.84 9.10 5.23
C VAL A 373 16.08 10.23 4.56
N ILE A 374 16.81 11.23 4.09
CA ILE A 374 16.31 12.36 3.31
C ILE A 374 17.09 12.41 1.99
N LEU A 375 16.37 12.25 0.87
CA LEU A 375 16.95 12.36 -0.47
C LEU A 375 16.30 13.52 -1.22
N VAL A 376 17.12 14.38 -1.82
CA VAL A 376 16.67 15.59 -2.51
C VAL A 376 17.09 15.56 -3.98
N SER A 377 16.09 15.63 -4.86
CA SER A 377 16.30 15.86 -6.30
C SER A 377 16.25 17.36 -6.59
N ILE A 378 17.30 17.89 -7.19
CA ILE A 378 17.40 19.33 -7.52
C ILE A 378 17.12 19.52 -9.01
N LYS A 379 16.13 20.38 -9.34
CA LYS A 379 15.79 20.73 -10.72
C LYS A 379 15.25 22.14 -10.78
N ASN A 380 15.66 22.94 -11.76
CA ASN A 380 15.17 24.29 -12.03
C ASN A 380 15.21 25.23 -10.80
N GLY A 381 16.26 25.16 -9.98
CA GLY A 381 16.41 26.01 -8.78
C GLY A 381 15.58 25.57 -7.56
N TYR A 382 14.93 24.40 -7.63
CA TYR A 382 14.15 23.82 -6.53
C TYR A 382 14.66 22.45 -6.14
N GLY A 383 14.62 22.17 -4.84
CA GLY A 383 14.86 20.85 -4.26
C GLY A 383 13.54 20.16 -3.92
N LYS A 384 13.25 19.02 -4.54
CA LYS A 384 12.13 18.14 -4.16
C LYS A 384 12.66 17.00 -3.32
N ALA A 385 12.26 16.97 -2.05
CA ALA A 385 12.72 15.98 -1.09
C ALA A 385 11.73 14.83 -0.90
N SER A 386 12.28 13.66 -0.58
CA SER A 386 11.54 12.55 0.00
C SER A 386 12.24 12.10 1.27
N CYS A 387 11.48 12.01 2.34
CA CYS A 387 11.94 11.67 3.68
C CYS A 387 11.33 10.35 4.13
N ARG A 388 12.13 9.52 4.77
CA ARG A 388 11.68 8.29 5.44
C ARG A 388 12.30 8.23 6.81
N SER A 389 11.47 7.87 7.78
CA SER A 389 11.87 7.71 9.17
C SER A 389 11.88 6.26 9.62
N ILE A 390 12.18 6.08 10.87
CA ILE A 390 12.15 4.81 11.58
C ILE A 390 11.14 4.90 12.73
N GLU A 391 10.70 3.78 13.25
CA GLU A 391 9.83 3.72 14.41
C GLU A 391 10.39 4.55 15.57
N GLY A 392 9.53 5.29 16.26
CA GLY A 392 9.90 6.17 17.35
C GLY A 392 10.48 7.54 16.93
N LEU A 393 10.55 7.86 15.64
CA LEU A 393 10.99 9.18 15.15
C LEU A 393 9.95 9.77 14.19
N ASN A 394 9.22 10.79 14.62
CA ASN A 394 8.28 11.51 13.77
C ASN A 394 9.01 12.54 12.88
N ILE A 395 9.22 12.18 11.61
CA ILE A 395 9.90 13.04 10.65
C ILE A 395 9.03 14.24 10.23
N PHE A 396 7.71 14.10 10.29
CA PHE A 396 6.78 15.16 9.91
C PHE A 396 6.87 16.33 10.89
N ASP A 397 6.89 16.07 12.21
CA ASP A 397 7.04 17.11 13.24
C ASP A 397 8.37 17.82 13.13
N ILE A 398 9.46 17.08 12.86
CA ILE A 398 10.78 17.68 12.65
C ILE A 398 10.78 18.63 11.45
N LEU A 399 10.14 18.26 10.35
CA LEU A 399 10.05 19.12 9.16
C LEU A 399 9.13 20.30 9.38
N LYS A 400 8.06 20.16 10.17
CA LYS A 400 7.11 21.23 10.49
C LYS A 400 7.80 22.45 11.12
N GLU A 401 8.87 22.24 11.91
CA GLU A 401 9.64 23.32 12.55
C GLU A 401 10.36 24.26 11.54
N THR A 402 10.48 23.85 10.25
CA THR A 402 11.06 24.64 9.16
C THR A 402 10.09 24.85 7.99
N SER A 403 8.81 24.65 8.22
CA SER A 403 7.77 24.69 7.19
C SER A 403 7.61 26.07 6.53
N ASP A 404 8.00 27.15 7.20
CA ASP A 404 8.06 28.53 6.70
C ASP A 404 8.96 28.69 5.45
N LYS A 405 9.90 27.76 5.22
CA LYS A 405 10.83 27.77 4.09
C LYS A 405 10.37 26.89 2.93
N PHE A 406 9.32 26.11 3.14
CA PHE A 406 8.83 25.20 2.12
C PHE A 406 7.76 25.83 1.26
N GLU A 407 7.90 25.72 -0.06
CA GLU A 407 6.82 26.02 -1.01
C GLU A 407 5.63 25.06 -0.85
N ARG A 408 5.96 23.80 -0.53
CA ARG A 408 5.00 22.72 -0.24
C ARG A 408 5.64 21.72 0.70
N PHE A 409 4.85 21.20 1.61
CA PHE A 409 5.28 20.19 2.56
C PHE A 409 4.08 19.31 2.94
N GLY A 410 4.34 18.02 3.21
CA GLY A 410 3.29 17.11 3.65
C GLY A 410 3.83 15.71 3.95
N GLY A 411 3.00 14.90 4.59
CA GLY A 411 3.35 13.52 4.93
C GLY A 411 2.75 13.06 6.26
N HIS A 412 3.36 12.01 6.80
CA HIS A 412 3.01 11.36 8.05
C HIS A 412 4.28 11.08 8.88
N ASP A 413 4.13 10.54 10.07
CA ASP A 413 5.20 10.30 11.03
C ASP A 413 6.44 9.61 10.45
N LEU A 414 6.24 8.59 9.60
CA LEU A 414 7.32 7.78 9.04
C LEU A 414 7.72 8.17 7.61
N ALA A 415 6.93 8.99 6.93
CA ALA A 415 7.15 9.34 5.53
C ALA A 415 6.65 10.74 5.23
N ALA A 416 7.53 11.63 4.78
CA ALA A 416 7.19 13.00 4.42
C ALA A 416 7.93 13.44 3.15
N GLY A 417 7.54 14.59 2.63
CA GLY A 417 8.22 15.24 1.52
C GLY A 417 8.04 16.75 1.56
N PHE A 418 8.96 17.46 0.93
CA PHE A 418 8.86 18.91 0.79
C PHE A 418 9.40 19.37 -0.57
N LEU A 419 8.94 20.54 -0.97
CA LEU A 419 9.49 21.32 -2.09
C LEU A 419 10.05 22.61 -1.53
N VAL A 420 11.27 22.95 -1.89
CA VAL A 420 11.97 24.13 -1.35
C VAL A 420 12.83 24.77 -2.41
N SER A 421 12.99 26.10 -2.38
CA SER A 421 13.98 26.80 -3.19
C SER A 421 15.40 26.34 -2.84
N GLU A 422 16.23 26.09 -3.86
CA GLU A 422 17.60 25.58 -3.68
C GLU A 422 18.45 26.44 -2.72
N LYS A 423 18.19 27.74 -2.64
CA LYS A 423 18.89 28.66 -1.74
C LYS A 423 18.77 28.31 -0.24
N TYR A 424 17.66 27.66 0.15
CA TYR A 424 17.43 27.26 1.55
C TYR A 424 17.92 25.86 1.89
N LEU A 425 18.32 25.05 0.89
CA LEU A 425 18.72 23.65 1.12
C LEU A 425 19.87 23.47 2.11
N ALA A 426 20.87 24.37 2.09
CA ALA A 426 22.00 24.29 3.01
C ALA A 426 21.60 24.59 4.48
N GLU A 427 20.63 25.48 4.67
CA GLU A 427 20.10 25.83 5.99
C GLU A 427 19.27 24.67 6.55
N ILE A 428 18.37 24.12 5.74
CA ILE A 428 17.54 22.96 6.10
C ILE A 428 18.42 21.75 6.42
N GLU A 429 19.47 21.49 5.63
CA GLU A 429 20.42 20.40 5.89
C GLU A 429 21.10 20.56 7.26
N ARG A 430 21.55 21.77 7.60
CA ARG A 430 22.16 22.07 8.92
C ARG A 430 21.17 21.85 10.06
N TYR A 431 19.94 22.33 9.89
CA TYR A 431 18.87 22.17 10.88
C TYR A 431 18.56 20.68 11.10
N LEU A 432 18.28 19.94 10.04
CA LEU A 432 17.96 18.51 10.10
C LEU A 432 19.12 17.69 10.69
N LYS A 433 20.38 18.05 10.35
CA LYS A 433 21.57 17.44 10.96
C LYS A 433 21.55 17.61 12.48
N LYS A 434 21.32 18.84 12.97
CA LYS A 434 21.27 19.12 14.41
C LYS A 434 20.16 18.32 15.08
N ARG A 435 18.93 18.35 14.54
CA ARG A 435 17.77 17.66 15.14
C ARG A 435 17.91 16.15 15.13
N LEU A 436 18.34 15.54 14.02
CA LEU A 436 18.47 14.10 13.90
C LEU A 436 19.65 13.52 14.70
N LEU A 437 20.67 14.31 14.99
CA LEU A 437 21.78 13.91 15.88
C LEU A 437 21.42 14.01 17.36
N THR A 438 20.59 14.97 17.74
CA THR A 438 20.18 15.20 19.14
C THR A 438 19.01 14.31 19.57
N THR A 439 18.25 13.77 18.63
CA THR A 439 17.18 12.83 18.96
C THR A 439 17.80 11.55 19.53
N ASN A 440 17.58 11.31 20.83
CA ASN A 440 18.08 10.13 21.52
C ASN A 440 17.56 8.87 20.82
N LYS A 441 18.43 8.19 20.08
CA LYS A 441 18.23 6.81 19.75
C LYS A 441 18.43 5.98 21.04
N SER A 442 17.39 5.68 21.76
CA SER A 442 17.31 4.31 22.22
C SER A 442 17.35 3.49 20.94
N SER A 443 18.45 2.80 20.70
CA SER A 443 18.60 1.88 19.58
C SER A 443 17.43 0.90 19.67
N ILE A 444 16.37 1.15 18.92
CA ILE A 444 15.27 0.20 18.82
C ILE A 444 15.89 -0.97 18.06
N GLU A 445 16.40 -1.92 18.82
CA GLU A 445 16.89 -3.17 18.26
C GLU A 445 15.77 -3.75 17.43
N LYS A 446 16.06 -4.05 16.18
CA LYS A 446 15.08 -4.66 15.29
C LYS A 446 14.65 -6.00 15.89
N VAL A 447 13.44 -6.05 16.42
CA VAL A 447 12.83 -7.25 16.98
C VAL A 447 12.16 -8.04 15.86
N LEU A 448 12.44 -9.34 15.80
CA LEU A 448 11.72 -10.27 14.95
C LEU A 448 10.71 -11.02 15.83
N ASN A 449 9.44 -10.65 15.70
CA ASN A 449 8.36 -11.33 16.39
C ASN A 449 8.14 -12.73 15.79
N ILE A 450 8.05 -13.72 16.65
CA ILE A 450 7.82 -15.13 16.33
C ILE A 450 6.48 -15.51 16.95
N ASP A 451 5.57 -16.03 16.13
CA ASP A 451 4.19 -16.29 16.55
C ASP A 451 4.03 -17.64 17.27
N ALA A 452 4.81 -18.65 16.91
CA ALA A 452 4.78 -19.96 17.55
C ALA A 452 6.01 -20.80 17.20
N GLU A 453 6.26 -21.85 18.00
CA GLU A 453 7.13 -22.95 17.62
C GLU A 453 6.37 -23.89 16.67
N LEU A 454 6.99 -24.26 15.55
CA LEU A 454 6.43 -25.20 14.59
C LEU A 454 7.56 -25.93 13.86
N GLY A 455 7.64 -27.26 14.04
CA GLY A 455 8.65 -28.06 13.37
C GLY A 455 8.42 -28.16 11.86
N ILE A 456 9.48 -28.14 11.05
CA ILE A 456 9.34 -28.30 9.59
C ILE A 456 8.70 -29.66 9.20
N GLU A 457 8.74 -30.63 10.10
CA GLU A 457 8.12 -31.96 9.94
C GLU A 457 6.61 -31.89 9.96
N GLU A 458 6.04 -30.91 10.69
CA GLU A 458 4.59 -30.67 10.77
C GLU A 458 4.04 -29.88 9.57
N ILE A 459 4.93 -29.31 8.75
CA ILE A 459 4.53 -28.51 7.60
C ILE A 459 4.08 -29.42 6.47
N ASN A 460 2.79 -29.43 6.23
CA ASN A 460 2.13 -30.13 5.12
C ASN A 460 1.06 -29.23 4.49
N LYS A 461 0.41 -29.71 3.44
CA LYS A 461 -0.60 -28.97 2.69
C LYS A 461 -1.77 -28.52 3.59
N ASN A 462 -2.27 -29.42 4.45
CA ASN A 462 -3.41 -29.12 5.31
C ASN A 462 -3.06 -28.05 6.36
N ARG A 463 -1.88 -28.18 6.99
CA ARG A 463 -1.39 -27.18 7.96
C ARG A 463 -1.26 -25.79 7.31
N LEU A 464 -0.74 -25.73 6.08
CA LEU A 464 -0.58 -24.46 5.38
C LEU A 464 -1.94 -23.89 4.92
N LEU A 465 -2.90 -24.74 4.53
CA LEU A 465 -4.27 -24.30 4.26
C LEU A 465 -4.93 -23.71 5.50
N ASP A 466 -4.74 -24.33 6.67
CA ASP A 466 -5.23 -23.81 7.95
C ASP A 466 -4.64 -22.43 8.26
N ILE A 467 -3.32 -22.28 8.16
CA ILE A 467 -2.65 -20.99 8.36
C ILE A 467 -3.18 -19.94 7.38
N ASN A 468 -3.44 -20.31 6.13
CA ASN A 468 -3.96 -19.41 5.10
C ASN A 468 -5.41 -18.94 5.33
N ARG A 469 -6.17 -19.57 6.23
CA ARG A 469 -7.48 -19.04 6.67
C ARG A 469 -7.36 -17.67 7.34
N LEU A 470 -6.19 -17.36 7.90
CA LEU A 470 -5.90 -16.05 8.47
C LEU A 470 -5.69 -14.96 7.40
N SER A 471 -5.50 -15.32 6.12
CA SER A 471 -5.34 -14.35 5.02
C SER A 471 -6.63 -13.51 4.80
N PRO A 472 -6.54 -12.33 4.15
CA PRO A 472 -5.37 -11.71 3.51
C PRO A 472 -4.35 -11.16 4.51
N PHE A 473 -3.06 -11.31 4.18
CA PHE A 473 -1.97 -10.80 5.00
C PHE A 473 -1.49 -9.42 4.52
N GLY A 474 -1.03 -8.59 5.45
CA GLY A 474 -0.50 -7.24 5.22
C GLY A 474 -0.33 -6.48 6.53
N LEU A 475 -0.51 -5.15 6.50
CA LEU A 475 -0.41 -4.32 7.70
C LEU A 475 -1.47 -4.77 8.74
N ASP A 476 -1.09 -4.84 10.00
CA ASP A 476 -1.88 -5.30 11.16
C ASP A 476 -2.41 -6.76 11.09
N ASN A 477 -2.11 -7.48 10.01
CA ASN A 477 -2.30 -8.93 9.90
C ASN A 477 -1.12 -9.56 9.13
N GLN A 478 0.05 -9.59 9.73
CA GLN A 478 1.25 -10.10 9.09
C GLN A 478 1.22 -11.61 8.88
N GLU A 479 1.96 -12.10 7.85
CA GLU A 479 2.23 -13.54 7.71
C GLU A 479 2.87 -14.06 9.00
N PRO A 480 2.39 -15.19 9.58
CA PRO A 480 2.97 -15.68 10.82
C PRO A 480 4.39 -16.19 10.64
N ASN A 481 5.24 -15.88 11.60
CA ASN A 481 6.61 -16.37 11.69
C ASN A 481 6.68 -17.51 12.69
N PHE A 482 7.32 -18.59 12.29
CA PHE A 482 7.54 -19.77 13.11
C PHE A 482 9.02 -19.98 13.37
N ILE A 483 9.34 -20.61 14.50
CA ILE A 483 10.71 -21.04 14.83
C ILE A 483 10.78 -22.56 14.84
N ASP A 484 11.88 -23.10 14.30
CA ASP A 484 12.27 -24.50 14.46
C ASP A 484 13.76 -24.61 14.77
N THR A 485 14.14 -25.62 15.55
CA THR A 485 15.50 -25.89 16.02
C THR A 485 16.05 -27.20 15.46
N GLY A 486 17.38 -27.29 15.36
CA GLY A 486 18.05 -28.51 14.92
C GLY A 486 17.97 -28.76 13.41
N VAL A 487 17.62 -27.75 12.63
CA VAL A 487 17.51 -27.81 11.17
C VAL A 487 18.89 -27.72 10.53
N LYS A 488 19.14 -28.43 9.44
CA LYS A 488 20.40 -28.41 8.69
C LYS A 488 20.18 -27.91 7.27
N PHE A 489 21.03 -27.00 6.78
CA PHE A 489 21.11 -26.69 5.35
C PHE A 489 21.82 -27.84 4.63
N VAL A 490 21.18 -28.39 3.61
CA VAL A 490 21.71 -29.52 2.80
C VAL A 490 22.45 -29.00 1.60
N ASN A 491 21.81 -28.09 0.85
CA ASN A 491 22.42 -27.37 -0.24
C ASN A 491 21.81 -25.98 -0.36
N PHE A 492 22.52 -25.09 -1.03
CA PHE A 492 22.00 -23.76 -1.36
C PHE A 492 22.77 -23.14 -2.53
N THR A 493 22.09 -22.26 -3.25
CA THR A 493 22.68 -21.35 -4.23
C THR A 493 22.38 -19.93 -3.85
N LYS A 494 23.36 -19.04 -4.01
CA LYS A 494 23.18 -17.61 -3.79
C LYS A 494 22.76 -16.94 -5.10
N PHE A 495 21.98 -15.87 -5.00
CA PHE A 495 21.51 -15.12 -6.14
C PHE A 495 21.29 -13.63 -5.80
N GLY A 496 21.00 -12.85 -6.85
CA GLY A 496 20.86 -11.39 -6.74
C GLY A 496 22.20 -10.66 -6.73
N VAL A 497 22.13 -9.32 -6.76
CA VAL A 497 23.34 -8.47 -6.75
C VAL A 497 24.15 -8.76 -5.49
N ASN A 498 25.46 -8.97 -5.64
CA ASN A 498 26.39 -9.30 -4.57
C ASN A 498 26.00 -10.56 -3.77
N ASN A 499 25.33 -11.53 -4.41
CA ASN A 499 24.95 -12.80 -3.76
C ASN A 499 24.18 -12.61 -2.45
N ARG A 500 23.37 -11.58 -2.36
CA ARG A 500 22.70 -11.18 -1.10
C ARG A 500 21.54 -12.08 -0.69
N HIS A 501 21.02 -12.90 -1.59
CA HIS A 501 19.93 -13.84 -1.33
C HIS A 501 20.42 -15.28 -1.44
N PHE A 502 19.68 -16.22 -0.88
CA PHE A 502 19.91 -17.64 -1.13
C PHE A 502 18.59 -18.39 -1.37
N LYS A 503 18.70 -19.51 -2.05
CA LYS A 503 17.67 -20.55 -2.17
C LYS A 503 18.31 -21.91 -2.03
N GLY A 504 17.57 -22.90 -1.53
CA GLY A 504 18.12 -24.23 -1.33
C GLY A 504 17.15 -25.16 -0.63
N TYR A 505 17.71 -26.12 0.10
CA TYR A 505 16.95 -27.08 0.88
C TYR A 505 17.48 -27.17 2.29
N ILE A 506 16.56 -27.37 3.22
CA ILE A 506 16.87 -27.71 4.61
C ILE A 506 16.32 -29.09 4.94
N ARG A 507 16.91 -29.73 5.97
CA ARG A 507 16.52 -31.03 6.47
C ARG A 507 16.45 -31.04 7.99
N LYS A 508 15.45 -31.73 8.51
CA LYS A 508 15.38 -32.18 9.91
C LYS A 508 14.81 -33.59 9.88
N ASN A 509 15.53 -34.52 10.52
CA ASN A 509 15.25 -35.96 10.41
C ASN A 509 15.11 -36.40 8.95
N ASN A 510 13.99 -36.99 8.56
CA ASN A 510 13.70 -37.44 7.19
C ASN A 510 12.95 -36.40 6.33
N ARG A 511 12.65 -35.21 6.90
CA ARG A 511 11.92 -34.15 6.17
C ARG A 511 12.89 -33.24 5.43
N PHE A 512 12.66 -33.09 4.11
CA PHE A 512 13.31 -32.11 3.26
C PHE A 512 12.30 -31.08 2.82
N ILE A 513 12.68 -29.78 2.83
CA ILE A 513 11.80 -28.72 2.39
C ILE A 513 12.61 -27.58 1.71
N SER A 514 12.02 -27.02 0.65
CA SER A 514 12.61 -25.91 -0.09
C SER A 514 12.60 -24.64 0.75
N VAL A 515 13.68 -23.85 0.66
CA VAL A 515 13.82 -22.56 1.37
C VAL A 515 14.31 -21.46 0.46
N ILE A 516 13.88 -20.23 0.78
CA ILE A 516 14.41 -19.00 0.20
C ILE A 516 14.69 -18.00 1.33
N GLY A 517 15.85 -17.36 1.30
CA GLY A 517 16.23 -16.31 2.26
C GLY A 517 16.64 -15.04 1.54
N TYR A 518 15.86 -13.98 1.73
CA TYR A 518 16.16 -12.67 1.16
C TYR A 518 17.08 -11.87 2.09
N ASN A 519 18.14 -11.27 1.52
CA ASN A 519 19.17 -10.49 2.23
C ASN A 519 19.97 -11.28 3.31
N LEU A 520 19.92 -12.60 3.28
CA LEU A 520 20.60 -13.49 4.24
C LEU A 520 21.77 -14.26 3.61
N GLY A 521 22.09 -14.02 2.33
CA GLY A 521 23.18 -14.75 1.65
C GLY A 521 24.54 -14.57 2.29
N HIS A 522 24.80 -13.44 2.99
CA HIS A 522 26.05 -13.20 3.72
C HIS A 522 26.22 -14.10 4.94
N LYS A 523 25.11 -14.53 5.58
CA LYS A 523 25.13 -15.43 6.76
C LYS A 523 25.50 -16.88 6.39
N LEU A 524 25.19 -17.33 5.17
CA LEU A 524 25.45 -18.71 4.73
C LEU A 524 26.82 -18.84 4.06
N LYS A 525 27.63 -19.80 4.55
CA LYS A 525 28.92 -20.20 3.99
C LYS A 525 28.92 -21.71 3.77
N LEU A 526 29.58 -22.19 2.71
CA LEU A 526 29.64 -23.63 2.36
C LEU A 526 30.14 -24.51 3.51
N LYS A 527 31.11 -24.02 4.32
CA LYS A 527 31.61 -24.72 5.50
C LYS A 527 30.57 -24.95 6.60
N ASN A 528 29.40 -24.30 6.50
CA ASN A 528 28.32 -24.39 7.47
C ASN A 528 27.24 -25.39 7.06
N LEU A 529 27.39 -26.09 5.93
CA LEU A 529 26.51 -27.20 5.56
C LEU A 529 26.52 -28.28 6.63
N ASN A 530 25.36 -28.89 6.86
CA ASN A 530 25.13 -29.93 7.87
C ASN A 530 25.28 -29.49 9.35
N LYS A 531 25.63 -28.24 9.62
CA LYS A 531 25.52 -27.67 10.97
C LYS A 531 24.04 -27.53 11.35
N LYS A 532 23.71 -27.74 12.64
CA LYS A 532 22.37 -27.50 13.18
C LYS A 532 22.15 -26.01 13.40
N TYR A 533 20.98 -25.54 13.00
CA TYR A 533 20.55 -24.14 13.13
C TYR A 533 19.20 -24.04 13.81
N GLU A 534 18.96 -22.94 14.43
CA GLU A 534 17.63 -22.41 14.72
C GLU A 534 17.24 -21.52 13.56
N ILE A 535 16.03 -21.71 13.01
CA ILE A 535 15.53 -20.92 11.89
C ILE A 535 14.21 -20.25 12.23
N VAL A 536 14.04 -19.00 11.82
CA VAL A 536 12.74 -18.32 11.81
C VAL A 536 12.25 -18.23 10.38
N TYR A 537 11.03 -18.68 10.14
CA TYR A 537 10.49 -18.83 8.80
C TYR A 537 8.99 -18.61 8.71
N THR A 538 8.51 -18.30 7.51
CA THR A 538 7.10 -18.28 7.13
C THR A 538 6.88 -19.31 6.03
N PRO A 539 5.98 -20.31 6.20
CA PRO A 539 5.66 -21.25 5.14
C PRO A 539 4.71 -20.63 4.12
N VAL A 540 4.99 -20.84 2.84
CA VAL A 540 4.16 -20.31 1.76
C VAL A 540 3.90 -21.36 0.68
N PHE A 541 2.78 -21.23 -0.02
CA PHE A 541 2.60 -21.95 -1.27
C PHE A 541 3.38 -21.29 -2.39
N LYS A 542 4.11 -22.08 -3.15
CA LYS A 542 4.80 -21.67 -4.37
C LYS A 542 4.24 -22.44 -5.55
N SER A 543 3.80 -21.70 -6.55
CA SER A 543 3.33 -22.28 -7.81
C SER A 543 4.49 -22.38 -8.79
N VAL A 544 4.72 -23.58 -9.34
CA VAL A 544 5.66 -23.80 -10.45
C VAL A 544 4.87 -24.51 -11.56
N ARG A 545 4.61 -23.82 -12.65
CA ARG A 545 3.65 -24.25 -13.68
C ARG A 545 2.27 -24.53 -13.06
N THR A 546 1.79 -25.77 -13.10
CA THR A 546 0.50 -26.21 -12.51
C THR A 546 0.63 -26.72 -11.09
N ASP A 547 1.84 -27.05 -10.63
CA ASP A 547 2.08 -27.70 -9.36
C ASP A 547 2.25 -26.70 -8.22
N LEU A 548 1.74 -27.08 -7.05
CA LEU A 548 1.78 -26.30 -5.84
C LEU A 548 2.73 -26.94 -4.83
N PHE A 549 3.82 -26.28 -4.55
CA PHE A 549 4.84 -26.72 -3.59
C PHE A 549 4.80 -25.85 -2.33
N ILE A 550 5.37 -26.38 -1.25
CA ILE A 550 5.60 -25.62 -0.02
C ILE A 550 7.04 -25.14 -0.04
N GLU A 551 7.24 -23.85 0.16
CA GLU A 551 8.54 -23.21 0.34
C GLU A 551 8.54 -22.44 1.65
N LEU A 552 9.65 -22.43 2.39
CA LEU A 552 9.80 -21.63 3.58
C LEU A 552 10.57 -20.35 3.25
N LYS A 553 9.95 -19.19 3.49
CA LYS A 553 10.64 -17.90 3.48
C LYS A 553 11.41 -17.74 4.79
N VAL A 554 12.72 -17.98 4.78
CA VAL A 554 13.57 -17.80 5.96
C VAL A 554 13.69 -16.31 6.26
N LYS A 555 13.35 -15.91 7.48
CA LYS A 555 13.44 -14.54 7.99
C LYS A 555 14.78 -14.28 8.67
N ASP A 556 15.26 -15.25 9.41
CA ASP A 556 16.59 -15.25 10.06
C ASP A 556 16.99 -16.67 10.48
N PHE A 557 18.27 -16.86 10.88
CA PHE A 557 18.78 -18.12 11.42
C PHE A 557 20.06 -17.87 12.23
N ASN A 558 20.30 -18.70 13.26
CA ASN A 558 21.44 -18.65 14.18
C ASN A 558 22.12 -20.00 14.30
#